data_1ac39e3ea5f4d441fa8a1900a3df3f5e
#
_entry.id   1ac39e3ea5f4d441fa8a1900a3df3f5e
#
_cell.length_a   1.000
_cell.length_b   1.000
_cell.length_c   1.000
_cell.angle_alpha   90.00
_cell.angle_beta   90.00
_cell.angle_gamma   90.00
#
_symmetry.space_group_name_H-M   'P 1'
#
loop_
_entity.id
_entity.type
_entity.pdbx_description
1 polymer ?
#
loop_
_entity_poly.entity_id
_entity_poly.type
_entity_poly.pdbx_seq_one_letter_code
_entity_poly.pdbx_strand_id
1 'polypeptide(L)'
;SPGIGKTSLAKKGLANCLKDDNGSSRPFAFIALGGSCNGSTLEGHGYTYVNSTWGRIVDILMETKCMNPIIYVDELDKVSKTENGKEIIGILTHLIDTTQNDSFQDKYFSGIDIDLSKVLFIFSYNDPEQIDKILLDRIHRIRFENLSLDEKKVIVNKYILPEINKKMGFENIVEIDEKLIEYIILNYTVEPGVRKLKEILFDLYGEINIEILKCNDIENFKMPLILTEELINNKYLKTYHKIEEKKIHSVGEIGIINGLWANVLGRGGIIPIQTMFYPSSTFLELRLTGLQGDVMKESMNVAKSLAWNITPLEKKKELLKNFEETKCQGLHIHCPEGAVSKDGPSAGTAITIAIFSLFNQRKIKNTVAITGETNLQGEVTEIGGLDNKILGGIRGGIQTFIYPKSNNRDFNDFMNIYRDKEFIKNIKFIEVEYINQVFEHVFE
;
A
#
# COMPACT_ATOMS: atom_id res chain seq x y z
N SER A 1 -5.68 -1.21 5.54
CA SER A 1 -4.89 -2.18 4.75
C SER A 1 -4.92 -3.56 5.42
N PRO A 2 -4.90 -4.66 4.67
CA PRO A 2 -4.88 -6.02 5.22
C PRO A 2 -3.49 -6.39 5.79
N GLY A 3 -3.48 -7.30 6.79
CA GLY A 3 -2.22 -7.87 7.32
C GLY A 3 -1.40 -6.98 8.25
N ILE A 4 -1.89 -5.80 8.64
CA ILE A 4 -1.19 -4.85 9.54
C ILE A 4 -1.47 -5.09 11.03
N GLY A 5 -2.11 -6.21 11.39
CA GLY A 5 -2.29 -6.61 12.79
C GLY A 5 -3.53 -6.12 13.50
N LYS A 6 -4.55 -5.55 12.81
CA LYS A 6 -5.79 -5.04 13.42
C LYS A 6 -6.46 -6.04 14.39
N THR A 7 -6.74 -7.25 13.90
CA THR A 7 -7.36 -8.32 14.71
C THR A 7 -6.44 -8.79 15.84
N SER A 8 -5.13 -8.85 15.61
CA SER A 8 -4.16 -9.23 16.63
C SER A 8 -4.08 -8.21 17.77
N LEU A 9 -4.16 -6.91 17.44
CA LEU A 9 -4.20 -5.85 18.45
C LEU A 9 -5.48 -5.96 19.30
N ALA A 10 -6.63 -6.16 18.67
CA ALA A 10 -7.88 -6.30 19.40
C ALA A 10 -7.88 -7.54 20.30
N LYS A 11 -7.52 -8.71 19.77
CA LYS A 11 -7.58 -9.99 20.48
C LYS A 11 -6.48 -10.18 21.52
N LYS A 12 -5.22 -9.84 21.17
CA LYS A 12 -4.06 -10.09 22.05
C LYS A 12 -3.62 -8.84 22.82
N GLY A 13 -3.88 -7.65 22.30
CA GLY A 13 -3.57 -6.39 22.95
C GLY A 13 -4.69 -5.94 23.88
N LEU A 14 -5.78 -5.44 23.31
CA LEU A 14 -6.85 -4.81 24.11
C LEU A 14 -7.52 -5.77 25.08
N ALA A 15 -7.83 -7.02 24.67
CA ALA A 15 -8.46 -7.98 25.56
C ALA A 15 -7.58 -8.33 26.77
N ASN A 16 -6.27 -8.39 26.59
CA ASN A 16 -5.33 -8.66 27.68
C ASN A 16 -5.04 -7.44 28.57
N CYS A 17 -5.21 -6.22 28.05
CA CYS A 17 -5.03 -4.99 28.82
C CYS A 17 -6.28 -4.68 29.67
N LEU A 18 -7.47 -5.03 29.19
CA LEU A 18 -8.72 -4.86 29.88
C LEU A 18 -9.00 -6.07 30.76
N LYS A 19 -8.59 -6.00 32.01
CA LYS A 19 -8.78 -7.06 33.01
C LYS A 19 -9.99 -6.78 33.88
N ASP A 20 -10.62 -7.86 34.33
CA ASP A 20 -11.65 -7.80 35.37
C ASP A 20 -11.02 -7.67 36.77
N ASP A 21 -11.86 -7.54 37.82
CA ASP A 21 -11.42 -7.42 39.23
C ASP A 21 -10.62 -8.65 39.71
N ASN A 22 -10.76 -9.79 39.04
CA ASN A 22 -10.05 -11.03 39.33
C ASN A 22 -8.74 -11.16 38.54
N GLY A 23 -8.37 -10.16 37.73
CA GLY A 23 -7.19 -10.16 36.88
C GLY A 23 -7.31 -10.99 35.59
N SER A 24 -8.50 -11.52 35.30
CA SER A 24 -8.78 -12.26 34.06
C SER A 24 -8.95 -11.31 32.87
N SER A 25 -8.49 -11.72 31.68
CA SER A 25 -8.67 -10.94 30.47
C SER A 25 -10.14 -10.81 30.11
N ARG A 26 -10.56 -9.64 29.66
CA ARG A 26 -11.94 -9.38 29.20
C ARG A 26 -12.29 -10.32 28.06
N PRO A 27 -13.44 -11.01 28.10
CA PRO A 27 -13.85 -11.93 27.06
C PRO A 27 -13.90 -11.26 25.67
N PHE A 28 -13.44 -11.98 24.64
CA PHE A 28 -13.33 -11.50 23.27
C PHE A 28 -14.14 -12.42 22.34
N ALA A 29 -15.07 -11.84 21.60
CA ALA A 29 -15.85 -12.53 20.58
C ALA A 29 -15.59 -11.95 19.20
N PHE A 30 -15.74 -12.77 18.17
CA PHE A 30 -15.49 -12.41 16.78
C PHE A 30 -16.76 -12.60 15.95
N ILE A 31 -17.07 -11.58 15.11
CA ILE A 31 -18.14 -11.62 14.13
C ILE A 31 -17.52 -11.24 12.78
N ALA A 32 -17.59 -12.11 11.78
CA ALA A 32 -17.22 -11.81 10.40
C ALA A 32 -18.47 -11.41 9.61
N LEU A 33 -18.50 -10.21 9.06
CA LEU A 33 -19.60 -9.75 8.21
C LEU A 33 -19.36 -10.07 6.74
N GLY A 34 -18.12 -10.39 6.35
CA GLY A 34 -17.78 -10.81 4.99
C GLY A 34 -18.49 -12.11 4.62
N GLY A 35 -19.53 -12.01 3.80
CA GLY A 35 -20.37 -13.14 3.41
C GLY A 35 -21.63 -13.35 4.26
N SER A 36 -21.86 -12.56 5.32
CA SER A 36 -23.14 -12.54 6.06
C SER A 36 -24.20 -11.83 5.24
N CYS A 37 -25.30 -12.53 5.02
CA CYS A 37 -26.31 -12.06 4.07
C CYS A 37 -27.58 -11.55 4.72
N ASN A 38 -27.70 -11.62 6.08
CA ASN A 38 -29.01 -11.43 6.71
C ASN A 38 -28.90 -10.83 8.12
N GLY A 39 -29.75 -9.84 8.43
CA GLY A 39 -29.84 -9.21 9.76
C GLY A 39 -30.22 -10.21 10.86
N SER A 40 -31.00 -11.22 10.52
CA SER A 40 -31.35 -12.32 11.43
C SER A 40 -30.17 -13.08 12.02
N THR A 41 -29.00 -13.05 11.38
CA THR A 41 -27.75 -13.58 11.95
C THR A 41 -27.37 -12.85 13.25
N LEU A 42 -27.64 -11.56 13.36
CA LEU A 42 -27.31 -10.74 14.53
C LEU A 42 -28.40 -10.72 15.58
N GLU A 43 -29.68 -10.55 15.16
CA GLU A 43 -30.85 -10.37 16.04
C GLU A 43 -31.73 -11.62 16.16
N GLY A 44 -31.39 -12.73 15.49
CA GLY A 44 -32.22 -13.94 15.52
C GLY A 44 -33.46 -13.87 14.63
N HIS A 45 -34.27 -14.91 14.72
CA HIS A 45 -35.54 -15.05 14.00
C HIS A 45 -36.71 -15.01 15.01
N GLY A 46 -37.84 -14.45 14.60
CA GLY A 46 -39.05 -14.51 15.40
C GLY A 46 -39.42 -15.97 15.77
N TYR A 47 -39.77 -16.20 17.02
CA TYR A 47 -40.02 -17.55 17.57
C TYR A 47 -41.17 -18.30 16.90
N THR A 48 -41.95 -17.64 16.04
CA THR A 48 -43.05 -18.27 15.28
C THR A 48 -42.59 -19.06 14.04
N TYR A 49 -41.35 -18.90 13.64
CA TYR A 49 -40.81 -19.64 12.49
C TYR A 49 -40.25 -21.00 12.88
N VAL A 50 -40.45 -21.99 12.01
CA VAL A 50 -39.85 -23.32 12.18
C VAL A 50 -38.32 -23.21 12.14
N ASN A 51 -37.64 -23.82 13.08
CA ASN A 51 -36.18 -23.75 13.25
C ASN A 51 -35.66 -22.33 13.60
N SER A 52 -36.48 -21.47 14.21
CA SER A 52 -36.03 -20.19 14.71
C SER A 52 -34.97 -20.37 15.80
N THR A 53 -33.97 -19.49 15.81
CA THR A 53 -32.90 -19.41 16.80
C THR A 53 -32.67 -17.96 17.18
N TRP A 54 -32.05 -17.75 18.33
CA TRP A 54 -31.55 -16.43 18.73
C TRP A 54 -30.37 -15.96 17.88
N GLY A 55 -30.08 -14.68 17.94
CA GLY A 55 -29.00 -14.07 17.14
C GLY A 55 -27.61 -14.23 17.77
N ARG A 56 -26.60 -13.94 16.98
CA ARG A 56 -25.18 -14.06 17.39
C ARG A 56 -24.81 -13.17 18.58
N ILE A 57 -25.48 -12.02 18.76
CA ILE A 57 -25.22 -11.15 19.92
C ILE A 57 -25.55 -11.87 21.21
N VAL A 58 -26.74 -12.47 21.30
CA VAL A 58 -27.19 -13.26 22.49
C VAL A 58 -26.28 -14.48 22.69
N ASP A 59 -25.95 -15.15 21.62
CA ASP A 59 -25.05 -16.32 21.64
C ASP A 59 -23.68 -15.97 22.24
N ILE A 60 -23.10 -14.84 21.86
CA ILE A 60 -21.85 -14.34 22.44
C ILE A 60 -21.99 -14.07 23.94
N LEU A 61 -23.08 -13.43 24.38
CA LEU A 61 -23.31 -13.16 25.80
C LEU A 61 -23.42 -14.46 26.60
N MET A 62 -24.09 -15.48 26.06
CA MET A 62 -24.19 -16.82 26.66
C MET A 62 -22.84 -17.55 26.70
N GLU A 63 -22.07 -17.52 25.62
CA GLU A 63 -20.75 -18.15 25.54
C GLU A 63 -19.76 -17.51 26.51
N THR A 64 -19.76 -16.18 26.55
CA THR A 64 -18.82 -15.41 27.39
C THR A 64 -19.25 -15.33 28.86
N LYS A 65 -20.54 -15.56 29.17
CA LYS A 65 -21.14 -15.38 30.50
C LYS A 65 -20.87 -14.00 31.10
N CYS A 66 -20.81 -12.98 30.24
CA CYS A 66 -20.38 -11.65 30.61
C CYS A 66 -21.17 -10.61 29.79
N MET A 67 -21.63 -9.55 30.49
CA MET A 67 -22.42 -8.46 29.88
C MET A 67 -21.56 -7.33 29.31
N ASN A 68 -20.24 -7.41 29.44
CA ASN A 68 -19.28 -6.44 28.93
C ASN A 68 -18.17 -7.05 28.08
N PRO A 69 -18.44 -8.02 27.18
CA PRO A 69 -17.40 -8.59 26.32
C PRO A 69 -16.86 -7.55 25.33
N ILE A 70 -15.74 -7.87 24.70
CA ILE A 70 -15.26 -7.18 23.50
C ILE A 70 -15.82 -7.92 22.30
N ILE A 71 -16.63 -7.25 21.49
CA ILE A 71 -17.16 -7.80 20.25
C ILE A 71 -16.43 -7.16 19.07
N TYR A 72 -15.61 -7.95 18.39
CA TYR A 72 -14.86 -7.53 17.23
C TYR A 72 -15.60 -7.92 15.96
N VAL A 73 -16.00 -6.91 15.19
CA VAL A 73 -16.74 -7.07 13.94
C VAL A 73 -15.77 -6.80 12.78
N ASP A 74 -15.48 -7.82 12.00
CA ASP A 74 -14.53 -7.75 10.89
C ASP A 74 -15.22 -7.52 9.54
N GLU A 75 -14.48 -6.91 8.62
CA GLU A 75 -14.90 -6.67 7.24
C GLU A 75 -16.20 -5.84 7.11
N LEU A 76 -16.32 -4.78 7.88
CA LEU A 76 -17.49 -3.89 7.83
C LEU A 76 -17.72 -3.28 6.43
N ASP A 77 -16.66 -3.05 5.67
CA ASP A 77 -16.68 -2.55 4.28
C ASP A 77 -17.16 -3.59 3.25
N LYS A 78 -17.33 -4.86 3.67
CA LYS A 78 -17.84 -5.94 2.80
C LYS A 78 -19.34 -6.19 2.92
N VAL A 79 -20.01 -5.46 3.80
CA VAL A 79 -21.47 -5.53 3.89
C VAL A 79 -22.08 -5.05 2.58
N SER A 80 -22.94 -5.88 1.99
CA SER A 80 -23.52 -5.61 0.68
C SER A 80 -24.42 -4.35 0.72
N LYS A 81 -24.51 -3.65 -0.42
CA LYS A 81 -25.44 -2.50 -0.56
C LYS A 81 -26.88 -2.91 -0.89
N THR A 82 -27.22 -4.20 -0.73
CA THR A 82 -28.56 -4.74 -0.89
C THR A 82 -29.45 -4.42 0.31
N GLU A 83 -30.76 -4.69 0.21
CA GLU A 83 -31.71 -4.50 1.34
C GLU A 83 -31.25 -5.25 2.59
N ASN A 84 -30.76 -6.49 2.46
CA ASN A 84 -30.23 -7.26 3.57
C ASN A 84 -29.01 -6.59 4.23
N GLY A 85 -28.14 -5.96 3.43
CA GLY A 85 -27.01 -5.20 3.94
C GLY A 85 -27.43 -3.94 4.68
N LYS A 86 -28.47 -3.25 4.22
CA LYS A 86 -29.04 -2.09 4.92
C LYS A 86 -29.65 -2.49 6.28
N GLU A 87 -30.29 -3.68 6.34
CA GLU A 87 -30.79 -4.22 7.61
C GLU A 87 -29.63 -4.42 8.61
N ILE A 88 -28.53 -5.05 8.18
CA ILE A 88 -27.34 -5.24 9.02
C ILE A 88 -26.80 -3.90 9.52
N ILE A 89 -26.67 -2.91 8.63
CA ILE A 89 -26.20 -1.56 8.99
C ILE A 89 -27.15 -0.91 10.02
N GLY A 90 -28.47 -1.04 9.83
CA GLY A 90 -29.45 -0.56 10.78
C GLY A 90 -29.26 -1.18 12.17
N ILE A 91 -29.12 -2.51 12.24
CA ILE A 91 -28.89 -3.25 13.49
C ILE A 91 -27.57 -2.76 14.15
N LEU A 92 -26.47 -2.69 13.41
CA LEU A 92 -25.19 -2.24 13.96
C LEU A 92 -25.27 -0.80 14.47
N THR A 93 -26.03 0.06 13.79
CA THR A 93 -26.23 1.45 14.21
C THR A 93 -26.95 1.52 15.55
N HIS A 94 -27.99 0.70 15.76
CA HIS A 94 -28.68 0.60 17.03
C HIS A 94 -27.81 0.03 18.17
N LEU A 95 -26.99 -0.99 17.86
CA LEU A 95 -26.08 -1.61 18.85
C LEU A 95 -25.06 -0.64 19.42
N ILE A 96 -24.61 0.36 18.62
CA ILE A 96 -23.56 1.32 19.05
C ILE A 96 -24.17 2.67 19.52
N ASP A 97 -25.45 2.91 19.30
CA ASP A 97 -26.10 4.15 19.72
C ASP A 97 -26.31 4.13 21.24
N THR A 98 -25.61 5.01 21.95
CA THR A 98 -25.65 5.10 23.41
C THR A 98 -27.04 5.46 23.98
N THR A 99 -27.96 5.91 23.13
CA THR A 99 -29.33 6.22 23.52
C THR A 99 -30.30 5.04 23.41
N GLN A 100 -29.88 3.94 22.79
CA GLN A 100 -30.73 2.80 22.46
C GLN A 100 -30.12 1.45 22.80
N ASN A 101 -28.82 1.39 23.08
CA ASN A 101 -28.10 0.14 23.28
C ASN A 101 -28.32 -0.53 24.65
N ASP A 102 -29.04 0.14 25.55
CA ASP A 102 -29.48 -0.41 26.85
C ASP A 102 -30.78 -1.24 26.75
N SER A 103 -31.45 -1.18 25.61
CA SER A 103 -32.73 -1.84 25.34
C SER A 103 -32.74 -2.64 24.04
N PHE A 104 -31.63 -3.34 23.76
CA PHE A 104 -31.56 -4.25 22.64
C PHE A 104 -32.49 -5.43 22.80
N GLN A 105 -33.30 -5.74 21.78
CA GLN A 105 -34.21 -6.88 21.77
C GLN A 105 -33.80 -7.87 20.65
N ASP A 106 -33.53 -9.10 21.04
CA ASP A 106 -33.41 -10.21 20.11
C ASP A 106 -34.77 -10.65 19.60
N LYS A 107 -34.95 -10.91 18.33
CA LYS A 107 -36.22 -11.29 17.71
C LYS A 107 -36.79 -12.61 18.26
N TYR A 108 -35.91 -13.52 18.72
CA TYR A 108 -36.33 -14.77 19.36
C TYR A 108 -36.82 -14.54 20.79
N PHE A 109 -36.18 -13.65 21.53
CA PHE A 109 -36.53 -13.26 22.90
C PHE A 109 -37.38 -11.96 22.93
N SER A 110 -38.37 -11.88 22.07
CA SER A 110 -39.19 -10.68 21.94
C SER A 110 -39.76 -10.22 23.31
N GLY A 111 -39.62 -8.94 23.61
CA GLY A 111 -40.06 -8.32 24.85
C GLY A 111 -39.09 -8.43 26.02
N ILE A 112 -37.87 -8.94 25.80
CA ILE A 112 -36.80 -8.94 26.80
C ILE A 112 -35.74 -7.94 26.37
N ASP A 113 -35.55 -6.87 27.16
CA ASP A 113 -34.50 -5.89 26.93
C ASP A 113 -33.17 -6.40 27.46
N ILE A 114 -32.15 -6.29 26.63
CA ILE A 114 -30.75 -6.70 26.95
C ILE A 114 -29.90 -5.43 26.93
N ASP A 115 -29.28 -5.12 28.06
CA ASP A 115 -28.38 -3.97 28.18
C ASP A 115 -27.01 -4.26 27.58
N LEU A 116 -26.72 -3.65 26.44
CA LEU A 116 -25.44 -3.73 25.73
C LEU A 116 -24.54 -2.49 25.95
N SER A 117 -24.94 -1.56 26.81
CA SER A 117 -24.23 -0.29 27.02
C SER A 117 -22.77 -0.46 27.49
N LYS A 118 -22.45 -1.60 28.10
CA LYS A 118 -21.07 -1.93 28.57
C LYS A 118 -20.27 -2.78 27.62
N VAL A 119 -20.85 -3.20 26.51
CA VAL A 119 -20.11 -3.95 25.45
C VAL A 119 -19.17 -3.02 24.72
N LEU A 120 -17.94 -3.47 24.51
CA LEU A 120 -16.99 -2.74 23.65
C LEU A 120 -17.06 -3.29 22.22
N PHE A 121 -17.69 -2.54 21.33
CA PHE A 121 -17.69 -2.87 19.91
C PHE A 121 -16.44 -2.32 19.22
N ILE A 122 -15.76 -3.18 18.48
CA ILE A 122 -14.57 -2.81 17.66
C ILE A 122 -14.85 -3.23 16.23
N PHE A 123 -14.88 -2.28 15.31
CA PHE A 123 -15.08 -2.54 13.88
C PHE A 123 -13.78 -2.48 13.13
N SER A 124 -13.55 -3.43 12.22
CA SER A 124 -12.44 -3.36 11.29
C SER A 124 -12.90 -3.24 9.85
N TYR A 125 -12.22 -2.41 9.10
CA TYR A 125 -12.46 -2.20 7.67
C TYR A 125 -11.19 -1.74 6.96
N ASN A 126 -11.20 -1.81 5.64
CA ASN A 126 -10.08 -1.36 4.80
C ASN A 126 -10.43 -0.09 4.02
N ASP A 127 -11.67 0.02 3.57
CA ASP A 127 -12.16 1.12 2.76
C ASP A 127 -13.35 1.83 3.44
N PRO A 128 -13.15 3.06 3.97
CA PRO A 128 -14.23 3.80 4.62
C PRO A 128 -15.32 4.27 3.64
N GLU A 129 -15.00 4.39 2.33
CA GLU A 129 -15.98 4.87 1.33
C GLU A 129 -17.08 3.84 1.03
N GLN A 130 -16.80 2.57 1.34
CA GLN A 130 -17.79 1.50 1.20
C GLN A 130 -18.77 1.39 2.37
N ILE A 131 -18.49 2.06 3.47
CA ILE A 131 -19.31 2.00 4.70
C ILE A 131 -20.39 3.07 4.64
N ASP A 132 -21.56 2.74 5.23
CA ASP A 132 -22.63 3.70 5.40
C ASP A 132 -22.19 4.89 6.27
N LYS A 133 -22.48 6.11 5.83
CA LYS A 133 -22.04 7.34 6.50
C LYS A 133 -22.63 7.51 7.90
N ILE A 134 -23.88 7.08 8.12
CA ILE A 134 -24.57 7.21 9.41
C ILE A 134 -23.89 6.32 10.46
N LEU A 135 -23.52 5.10 10.07
CA LEU A 135 -22.77 4.20 10.94
C LEU A 135 -21.35 4.72 11.18
N LEU A 136 -20.68 5.21 10.14
CA LEU A 136 -19.30 5.71 10.22
C LEU A 136 -19.17 6.94 11.12
N ASP A 137 -20.18 7.80 11.17
CA ASP A 137 -20.20 9.00 12.03
C ASP A 137 -20.33 8.66 13.53
N ARG A 138 -20.84 7.48 13.87
CA ARG A 138 -20.96 6.99 15.25
C ARG A 138 -19.73 6.23 15.75
N ILE A 139 -18.79 5.93 14.87
CA ILE A 139 -17.59 5.14 15.18
C ILE A 139 -16.38 6.07 15.33
N HIS A 140 -15.69 5.97 16.46
CA HIS A 140 -14.39 6.61 16.61
C HIS A 140 -13.36 5.90 15.73
N ARG A 141 -12.72 6.64 14.82
CA ARG A 141 -11.81 6.08 13.81
C ARG A 141 -10.37 6.14 14.24
N ILE A 142 -9.70 5.00 14.22
CA ILE A 142 -8.26 4.87 14.45
C ILE A 142 -7.63 4.39 13.13
N ARG A 143 -6.76 5.21 12.57
CA ARG A 143 -6.06 4.87 11.32
C ARG A 143 -4.82 4.04 11.63
N PHE A 144 -4.68 2.93 10.91
CA PHE A 144 -3.47 2.13 10.88
C PHE A 144 -2.69 2.48 9.63
N GLU A 145 -1.45 2.86 9.80
CA GLU A 145 -0.51 3.10 8.72
C GLU A 145 0.11 1.79 8.21
N ASN A 146 0.74 1.86 7.06
CA ASN A 146 1.49 0.73 6.52
C ASN A 146 2.73 0.51 7.39
N LEU A 147 3.09 -0.76 7.58
CA LEU A 147 4.28 -1.10 8.36
C LEU A 147 5.56 -0.74 7.58
N SER A 148 6.46 -0.04 8.25
CA SER A 148 7.80 0.23 7.75
C SER A 148 8.65 -1.06 7.68
N LEU A 149 9.76 -1.01 6.98
CA LEU A 149 10.68 -2.15 6.87
C LEU A 149 11.20 -2.59 8.25
N ASP A 150 11.58 -1.63 9.09
CA ASP A 150 12.10 -1.91 10.42
C ASP A 150 11.02 -2.51 11.33
N GLU A 151 9.78 -2.03 11.27
CA GLU A 151 8.65 -2.62 12.00
C GLU A 151 8.35 -4.06 11.54
N LYS A 152 8.39 -4.32 10.24
CA LYS A 152 8.24 -5.69 9.70
C LYS A 152 9.33 -6.61 10.22
N LYS A 153 10.60 -6.17 10.27
CA LYS A 153 11.72 -6.94 10.84
C LYS A 153 11.48 -7.26 12.31
N VAL A 154 11.05 -6.27 13.09
CA VAL A 154 10.70 -6.49 14.52
C VAL A 154 9.58 -7.51 14.67
N ILE A 155 8.53 -7.43 13.86
CA ILE A 155 7.42 -8.39 13.91
C ILE A 155 7.87 -9.80 13.52
N VAL A 156 8.73 -9.93 12.52
CA VAL A 156 9.30 -11.23 12.11
C VAL A 156 10.08 -11.83 13.28
N ASN A 157 11.03 -11.10 13.84
CA ASN A 157 11.93 -11.61 14.89
C ASN A 157 11.20 -11.91 16.19
N LYS A 158 10.28 -11.04 16.64
CA LYS A 158 9.62 -11.18 17.95
C LYS A 158 8.38 -12.07 17.94
N TYR A 159 7.72 -12.24 16.79
CA TYR A 159 6.43 -12.94 16.76
C TYR A 159 6.35 -14.04 15.72
N ILE A 160 6.79 -13.81 14.47
CA ILE A 160 6.60 -14.78 13.38
C ILE A 160 7.57 -15.95 13.53
N LEU A 161 8.87 -15.71 13.62
CA LEU A 161 9.88 -16.76 13.77
C LEU A 161 9.69 -17.60 15.04
N PRO A 162 9.44 -17.04 16.23
CA PRO A 162 9.11 -17.83 17.41
C PRO A 162 7.85 -18.68 17.24
N GLU A 163 6.80 -18.16 16.56
CA GLU A 163 5.60 -18.94 16.29
C GLU A 163 5.88 -20.12 15.35
N ILE A 164 6.67 -19.91 14.29
CA ILE A 164 7.08 -20.96 13.34
C ILE A 164 7.92 -22.02 14.05
N ASN A 165 8.95 -21.59 14.76
CA ASN A 165 9.83 -22.49 15.49
C ASN A 165 9.06 -23.38 16.49
N LYS A 166 8.14 -22.78 17.24
CA LYS A 166 7.28 -23.52 18.17
C LYS A 166 6.37 -24.53 17.47
N LYS A 167 5.76 -24.13 16.32
CA LYS A 167 4.85 -25.02 15.57
C LYS A 167 5.56 -26.18 14.87
N MET A 168 6.79 -25.97 14.43
CA MET A 168 7.57 -26.95 13.68
C MET A 168 8.61 -27.69 14.53
N GLY A 169 8.81 -27.27 15.77
CA GLY A 169 9.83 -27.86 16.65
C GLY A 169 11.26 -27.48 16.23
N PHE A 170 11.45 -26.31 15.61
CA PHE A 170 12.72 -25.86 15.00
C PHE A 170 13.52 -24.95 15.93
N GLU A 171 13.42 -25.13 17.23
CA GLU A 171 14.23 -24.35 18.17
C GLU A 171 15.73 -24.61 17.93
N ASN A 172 16.46 -23.54 17.55
CA ASN A 172 17.89 -23.57 17.22
C ASN A 172 18.31 -24.43 16.00
N ILE A 173 17.38 -24.78 15.11
CA ILE A 173 17.68 -25.57 13.91
C ILE A 173 18.00 -24.66 12.72
N VAL A 174 17.32 -23.51 12.61
CA VAL A 174 17.46 -22.55 11.49
C VAL A 174 17.85 -21.19 12.02
N GLU A 175 18.87 -20.60 11.43
CA GLU A 175 19.33 -19.24 11.72
C GLU A 175 19.13 -18.35 10.48
N ILE A 176 18.40 -17.26 10.67
CA ILE A 176 18.15 -16.25 9.62
C ILE A 176 18.72 -14.92 10.10
N ASP A 177 19.67 -14.38 9.34
CA ASP A 177 20.21 -13.04 9.59
C ASP A 177 19.17 -11.95 9.27
N GLU A 178 19.24 -10.83 10.00
CA GLU A 178 18.35 -9.68 9.79
C GLU A 178 18.41 -9.13 8.35
N LYS A 179 19.61 -9.14 7.75
CA LYS A 179 19.79 -8.75 6.34
C LYS A 179 19.04 -9.66 5.37
N LEU A 180 18.97 -10.95 5.69
CA LEU A 180 18.25 -11.92 4.88
C LEU A 180 16.73 -11.76 5.01
N ILE A 181 16.25 -11.40 6.21
CA ILE A 181 14.84 -11.03 6.42
C ILE A 181 14.49 -9.81 5.57
N GLU A 182 15.32 -8.78 5.58
CA GLU A 182 15.18 -7.59 4.75
C GLU A 182 15.16 -7.94 3.25
N TYR A 183 16.08 -8.81 2.83
CA TYR A 183 16.11 -9.33 1.46
C TYR A 183 14.80 -10.02 1.05
N ILE A 184 14.24 -10.87 1.92
CA ILE A 184 12.95 -11.56 1.67
C ILE A 184 11.82 -10.54 1.56
N ILE A 185 11.74 -9.57 2.48
CA ILE A 185 10.72 -8.54 2.47
C ILE A 185 10.75 -7.74 1.17
N LEU A 186 11.93 -7.30 0.73
CA LEU A 186 12.07 -6.43 -0.43
C LEU A 186 11.86 -7.16 -1.75
N ASN A 187 12.28 -8.43 -1.85
CA ASN A 187 12.30 -9.15 -3.11
C ASN A 187 11.12 -10.10 -3.33
N TYR A 188 10.40 -10.48 -2.28
CA TYR A 188 9.32 -11.48 -2.39
C TYR A 188 7.96 -10.99 -1.89
N THR A 189 7.90 -9.82 -1.22
CA THR A 189 6.62 -9.29 -0.71
C THR A 189 6.28 -7.91 -1.25
N VAL A 190 4.99 -7.72 -1.58
CA VAL A 190 4.40 -6.41 -1.92
C VAL A 190 3.14 -6.27 -1.10
N GLU A 191 3.28 -5.90 0.16
CA GLU A 191 2.13 -5.76 1.06
C GLU A 191 2.36 -4.69 2.12
N PRO A 192 1.30 -4.01 2.57
CA PRO A 192 1.39 -3.01 3.64
C PRO A 192 1.66 -3.61 5.03
N GLY A 193 1.37 -4.89 5.20
CA GLY A 193 1.53 -5.65 6.43
C GLY A 193 2.55 -6.77 6.34
N VAL A 194 2.28 -7.87 7.04
CA VAL A 194 3.17 -9.05 7.15
C VAL A 194 2.45 -10.38 6.87
N ARG A 195 1.27 -10.36 6.24
CA ARG A 195 0.49 -11.59 6.01
C ARG A 195 1.18 -12.50 5.00
N LYS A 196 1.55 -11.96 3.84
CA LYS A 196 2.26 -12.71 2.79
C LYS A 196 3.67 -13.08 3.22
N LEU A 197 4.35 -12.18 3.95
CA LEU A 197 5.65 -12.44 4.54
C LEU A 197 5.60 -13.65 5.49
N LYS A 198 4.58 -13.70 6.35
CA LYS A 198 4.37 -14.85 7.24
C LYS A 198 4.15 -16.14 6.47
N GLU A 199 3.35 -16.12 5.40
CA GLU A 199 3.13 -17.27 4.52
C GLU A 199 4.45 -17.75 3.89
N ILE A 200 5.22 -16.85 3.29
CA ILE A 200 6.50 -17.17 2.67
C ILE A 200 7.50 -17.77 3.68
N LEU A 201 7.55 -17.23 4.89
CA LEU A 201 8.41 -17.78 5.94
C LEU A 201 7.95 -19.17 6.39
N PHE A 202 6.63 -19.41 6.48
CA PHE A 202 6.12 -20.75 6.76
C PHE A 202 6.49 -21.74 5.66
N ASP A 203 6.35 -21.36 4.39
CA ASP A 203 6.70 -22.22 3.24
C ASP A 203 8.20 -22.49 3.20
N LEU A 204 9.04 -21.46 3.47
CA LEU A 204 10.49 -21.62 3.58
C LEU A 204 10.86 -22.68 4.63
N TYR A 205 10.30 -22.57 5.84
CA TYR A 205 10.54 -23.54 6.89
C TYR A 205 9.96 -24.92 6.58
N GLY A 206 8.83 -24.96 5.84
CA GLY A 206 8.24 -26.21 5.34
C GLY A 206 9.16 -26.94 4.38
N GLU A 207 9.77 -26.24 3.43
CA GLU A 207 10.75 -26.84 2.49
C GLU A 207 12.00 -27.33 3.23
N ILE A 208 12.49 -26.58 4.22
CA ILE A 208 13.60 -27.03 5.07
C ILE A 208 13.22 -28.29 5.84
N ASN A 209 12.02 -28.35 6.40
CA ASN A 209 11.53 -29.54 7.12
C ASN A 209 11.48 -30.76 6.21
N ILE A 210 10.99 -30.63 5.00
CA ILE A 210 10.98 -31.70 4.00
C ILE A 210 12.41 -32.21 3.70
N GLU A 211 13.37 -31.30 3.64
CA GLU A 211 14.77 -31.66 3.41
C GLU A 211 15.33 -32.45 4.58
N ILE A 212 15.12 -31.99 5.81
CA ILE A 212 15.58 -32.68 7.02
C ILE A 212 14.97 -34.08 7.09
N LEU A 213 13.67 -34.22 6.78
CA LEU A 213 12.99 -35.53 6.79
C LEU A 213 13.47 -36.48 5.70
N LYS A 214 13.97 -35.95 4.57
CA LYS A 214 14.55 -36.76 3.47
C LYS A 214 15.99 -37.14 3.69
N CYS A 215 16.71 -36.46 4.59
CA CYS A 215 18.07 -36.84 4.94
C CYS A 215 18.07 -38.13 5.77
N ASN A 216 18.61 -39.22 5.20
CA ASN A 216 18.72 -40.51 5.89
C ASN A 216 19.73 -40.49 7.06
N ASP A 217 20.62 -39.49 7.11
CA ASP A 217 21.65 -39.26 8.12
C ASP A 217 21.50 -37.88 8.73
N ILE A 218 20.69 -37.77 9.76
CA ILE A 218 20.47 -36.50 10.52
C ILE A 218 21.78 -36.00 11.14
N GLU A 219 22.71 -36.91 11.49
CA GLU A 219 24.00 -36.55 12.05
C GLU A 219 24.92 -35.78 11.10
N ASN A 220 24.70 -35.90 9.80
CA ASN A 220 25.45 -35.15 8.75
C ASN A 220 24.83 -33.80 8.38
N PHE A 221 23.62 -33.49 8.88
CA PHE A 221 23.02 -32.19 8.68
C PHE A 221 23.64 -31.15 9.63
N LYS A 222 24.43 -30.22 9.05
CA LYS A 222 25.03 -29.15 9.87
C LYS A 222 23.96 -28.28 10.51
N MET A 223 23.80 -28.35 11.80
CA MET A 223 22.92 -27.51 12.59
C MET A 223 23.72 -26.50 13.42
N PRO A 224 23.28 -25.23 13.55
CA PRO A 224 22.12 -24.65 12.89
C PRO A 224 22.34 -24.46 11.37
N LEU A 225 21.26 -24.62 10.58
CA LEU A 225 21.27 -24.28 9.15
C LEU A 225 21.29 -22.76 9.00
N ILE A 226 22.42 -22.23 8.56
CA ILE A 226 22.56 -20.80 8.24
C ILE A 226 22.01 -20.57 6.83
N LEU A 227 20.96 -19.78 6.73
CA LEU A 227 20.34 -19.45 5.45
C LEU A 227 21.14 -18.35 4.72
N THR A 228 21.25 -18.48 3.42
CA THR A 228 21.89 -17.50 2.52
C THR A 228 20.94 -17.12 1.40
N GLU A 229 21.18 -15.97 0.77
CA GLU A 229 20.40 -15.52 -0.41
C GLU A 229 20.40 -16.56 -1.53
N GLU A 230 21.53 -17.24 -1.75
CA GLU A 230 21.66 -18.27 -2.76
C GLU A 230 20.76 -19.48 -2.49
N LEU A 231 20.73 -19.96 -1.24
CA LEU A 231 19.83 -21.05 -0.82
C LEU A 231 18.36 -20.68 -0.97
N ILE A 232 18.01 -19.44 -0.62
CA ILE A 232 16.65 -18.94 -0.75
C ILE A 232 16.23 -18.91 -2.23
N ASN A 233 17.04 -18.28 -3.08
CA ASN A 233 16.69 -18.09 -4.49
C ASN A 233 16.64 -19.41 -5.28
N ASN A 234 17.64 -20.26 -5.08
CA ASN A 234 17.85 -21.41 -5.95
C ASN A 234 17.17 -22.70 -5.43
N LYS A 235 16.84 -22.72 -4.15
CA LYS A 235 16.34 -23.94 -3.52
C LYS A 235 14.97 -23.76 -2.88
N TYR A 236 14.87 -22.98 -1.83
CA TYR A 236 13.69 -22.95 -0.97
C TYR A 236 12.53 -22.10 -1.53
N LEU A 237 12.82 -20.95 -2.13
CA LEU A 237 11.82 -20.05 -2.71
C LEU A 237 11.88 -19.99 -4.25
N LYS A 238 12.44 -21.02 -4.91
CA LYS A 238 12.56 -21.06 -6.38
C LYS A 238 11.21 -21.01 -7.12
N THR A 239 10.12 -21.39 -6.46
CA THR A 239 8.76 -21.33 -7.01
C THR A 239 8.12 -19.94 -6.88
N TYR A 240 8.70 -19.09 -6.06
CA TYR A 240 8.25 -17.72 -5.88
C TYR A 240 8.91 -16.80 -6.90
N HIS A 241 8.13 -15.93 -7.52
CA HIS A 241 8.68 -14.92 -8.43
C HIS A 241 9.35 -13.83 -7.63
N LYS A 242 10.64 -13.65 -7.87
CA LYS A 242 11.38 -12.51 -7.34
C LYS A 242 10.91 -11.24 -8.03
N ILE A 243 10.70 -10.19 -7.26
CA ILE A 243 10.31 -8.90 -7.75
C ILE A 243 11.53 -8.22 -8.33
N GLU A 244 11.54 -8.02 -9.64
CA GLU A 244 12.60 -7.27 -10.32
C GLU A 244 12.36 -5.78 -10.14
N GLU A 245 13.34 -5.09 -9.58
CA GLU A 245 13.30 -3.63 -9.49
C GLU A 245 13.94 -3.03 -10.74
N LYS A 246 13.24 -2.06 -11.32
CA LYS A 246 13.82 -1.28 -12.42
C LYS A 246 15.00 -0.47 -11.94
N LYS A 247 16.06 -0.47 -12.73
CA LYS A 247 17.25 0.35 -12.55
C LYS A 247 17.25 1.49 -13.55
N ILE A 248 17.95 2.56 -13.21
CA ILE A 248 18.20 3.68 -14.13
C ILE A 248 18.95 3.22 -15.38
N HIS A 249 18.78 3.97 -16.47
CA HIS A 249 19.60 3.77 -17.68
C HIS A 249 21.07 4.07 -17.40
N SER A 250 21.95 3.52 -18.20
CA SER A 250 23.40 3.68 -18.02
C SER A 250 23.91 5.09 -18.34
N VAL A 251 23.22 5.82 -19.21
CA VAL A 251 23.61 7.16 -19.70
C VAL A 251 22.40 8.09 -19.74
N GLY A 252 22.70 9.40 -19.71
CA GLY A 252 21.68 10.43 -19.92
C GLY A 252 21.24 10.48 -21.38
N GLU A 253 19.94 10.66 -21.61
CA GLU A 253 19.33 10.67 -22.95
C GLU A 253 18.37 11.84 -23.12
N ILE A 254 18.10 12.20 -24.40
CA ILE A 254 17.13 13.21 -24.78
C ILE A 254 15.72 12.61 -24.68
N GLY A 255 14.81 13.33 -24.03
CA GLY A 255 13.41 12.91 -23.95
C GLY A 255 13.14 11.74 -23.00
N ILE A 256 14.12 11.28 -22.22
CA ILE A 256 13.95 10.20 -21.23
C ILE A 256 14.25 10.71 -19.84
N ILE A 257 13.30 10.52 -18.92
CA ILE A 257 13.42 10.92 -17.52
C ILE A 257 12.89 9.83 -16.59
N ASN A 258 13.44 9.75 -15.37
CA ASN A 258 12.90 8.90 -14.35
C ASN A 258 11.80 9.65 -13.59
N GLY A 259 10.56 9.22 -13.75
CA GLY A 259 9.47 9.53 -12.84
C GLY A 259 9.49 8.60 -11.64
N LEU A 260 8.75 8.97 -10.60
CA LEU A 260 8.61 8.18 -9.36
C LEU A 260 7.14 7.76 -9.19
N TRP A 261 6.95 6.52 -8.79
CA TRP A 261 5.62 6.01 -8.47
C TRP A 261 5.59 5.47 -7.03
N ALA A 262 4.41 5.51 -6.44
CA ALA A 262 4.10 4.81 -5.19
C ALA A 262 2.71 4.18 -5.30
N ASN A 263 2.50 3.07 -4.61
CA ASN A 263 1.20 2.40 -4.53
C ASN A 263 0.65 2.40 -3.10
N VAL A 264 -0.64 2.08 -2.99
CA VAL A 264 -1.34 2.00 -1.71
C VAL A 264 -0.82 0.90 -0.78
N LEU A 265 -0.01 -0.02 -1.30
CA LEU A 265 0.61 -1.10 -0.53
C LEU A 265 1.93 -0.67 0.14
N GLY A 266 2.34 0.61 0.01
CA GLY A 266 3.55 1.14 0.62
C GLY A 266 4.83 0.80 -0.14
N ARG A 267 4.74 0.52 -1.44
CA ARG A 267 5.90 0.34 -2.31
C ARG A 267 6.01 1.48 -3.30
N GLY A 268 7.24 1.88 -3.59
CA GLY A 268 7.57 2.84 -4.63
C GLY A 268 8.70 2.35 -5.52
N GLY A 269 8.93 3.06 -6.62
CA GLY A 269 9.96 2.75 -7.58
C GLY A 269 10.12 3.84 -8.64
N ILE A 270 10.98 3.57 -9.61
CA ILE A 270 11.17 4.43 -10.78
C ILE A 270 10.32 3.95 -11.95
N ILE A 271 9.88 4.91 -12.74
CA ILE A 271 9.25 4.66 -14.04
C ILE A 271 9.92 5.54 -15.09
N PRO A 272 10.63 4.97 -16.08
CA PRO A 272 11.19 5.76 -17.15
C PRO A 272 10.05 6.29 -18.03
N ILE A 273 10.00 7.60 -18.19
CA ILE A 273 9.08 8.29 -19.08
C ILE A 273 9.88 8.62 -20.34
N GLN A 274 9.40 8.14 -21.47
CA GLN A 274 10.07 8.27 -22.75
C GLN A 274 9.23 9.12 -23.70
N THR A 275 9.87 10.07 -24.38
CA THR A 275 9.23 10.92 -25.36
C THR A 275 9.99 10.87 -26.68
N MET A 276 9.26 10.83 -27.81
CA MET A 276 9.83 10.89 -29.13
C MET A 276 8.90 11.53 -30.13
N PHE A 277 9.46 12.07 -31.21
CA PHE A 277 8.67 12.51 -32.35
C PHE A 277 8.21 11.33 -33.20
N TYR A 278 7.04 11.47 -33.82
CA TYR A 278 6.51 10.53 -34.80
C TYR A 278 5.78 11.25 -35.93
N PRO A 279 5.61 10.62 -37.10
CA PRO A 279 4.81 11.20 -38.20
C PRO A 279 3.36 11.37 -37.80
N SER A 280 2.82 12.60 -37.97
CA SER A 280 1.44 12.91 -37.64
C SER A 280 0.84 13.95 -38.58
N SER A 281 -0.49 13.96 -38.76
CA SER A 281 -1.19 14.92 -39.58
C SER A 281 -1.33 16.31 -38.95
N THR A 282 -1.30 16.35 -37.60
CA THR A 282 -1.42 17.58 -36.81
C THR A 282 -0.16 17.83 -35.98
N PHE A 283 0.20 19.11 -35.84
CA PHE A 283 1.35 19.49 -35.04
C PHE A 283 1.18 19.12 -33.58
N LEU A 284 2.18 18.48 -33.00
CA LEU A 284 2.18 17.99 -31.62
C LEU A 284 0.95 17.12 -31.26
N GLU A 285 0.46 16.36 -32.22
CA GLU A 285 -0.55 15.32 -31.96
C GLU A 285 -0.03 14.37 -30.90
N LEU A 286 -0.83 14.12 -29.87
CA LEU A 286 -0.39 13.32 -28.74
C LEU A 286 -0.74 11.85 -28.91
N ARG A 287 0.27 10.98 -28.89
CA ARG A 287 0.12 9.53 -28.82
C ARG A 287 0.60 9.03 -27.47
N LEU A 288 -0.25 8.28 -26.77
CA LEU A 288 0.02 7.78 -25.42
C LEU A 288 0.04 6.26 -25.41
N THR A 289 1.07 5.67 -24.78
CA THR A 289 1.17 4.22 -24.59
C THR A 289 1.70 3.87 -23.21
N GLY A 290 1.31 2.69 -22.66
CA GLY A 290 1.73 2.20 -21.36
C GLY A 290 0.61 2.21 -20.31
N LEU A 291 -0.65 2.08 -20.73
CA LEU A 291 -1.85 1.93 -19.88
C LEU A 291 -2.02 3.05 -18.84
N GLN A 292 -2.12 4.29 -19.33
CA GLN A 292 -2.38 5.46 -18.49
C GLN A 292 -3.89 5.61 -18.23
N GLY A 293 -4.23 5.93 -16.96
CA GLY A 293 -5.56 6.35 -16.56
C GLY A 293 -5.92 7.76 -17.06
N ASP A 294 -7.15 8.17 -16.86
CA ASP A 294 -7.67 9.43 -17.44
C ASP A 294 -7.02 10.65 -16.78
N VAL A 295 -6.76 10.62 -15.47
CA VAL A 295 -6.07 11.71 -14.75
C VAL A 295 -4.64 11.89 -15.29
N MET A 296 -3.93 10.80 -15.53
CA MET A 296 -2.58 10.88 -16.09
C MET A 296 -2.58 11.39 -17.53
N LYS A 297 -3.58 11.03 -18.37
CA LYS A 297 -3.74 11.56 -19.72
C LYS A 297 -3.98 13.07 -19.73
N GLU A 298 -4.80 13.56 -18.80
CA GLU A 298 -5.02 14.99 -18.61
C GLU A 298 -3.73 15.71 -18.23
N SER A 299 -3.00 15.19 -17.25
CA SER A 299 -1.68 15.70 -16.84
C SER A 299 -0.68 15.75 -18.01
N MET A 300 -0.68 14.77 -18.92
CA MET A 300 0.15 14.76 -20.12
C MET A 300 -0.21 15.88 -21.11
N ASN A 301 -1.49 16.22 -21.24
CA ASN A 301 -1.92 17.35 -22.06
C ASN A 301 -1.50 18.70 -21.45
N VAL A 302 -1.61 18.85 -20.14
CA VAL A 302 -1.10 20.03 -19.41
C VAL A 302 0.42 20.14 -19.61
N ALA A 303 1.15 19.06 -19.38
CA ALA A 303 2.60 18.99 -19.55
C ALA A 303 3.05 19.37 -20.98
N LYS A 304 2.35 18.90 -22.01
CA LYS A 304 2.62 19.27 -23.40
C LYS A 304 2.46 20.79 -23.63
N SER A 305 1.36 21.36 -23.15
CA SER A 305 1.07 22.77 -23.29
C SER A 305 2.10 23.65 -22.56
N LEU A 306 2.47 23.26 -21.35
CA LEU A 306 3.47 23.94 -20.56
C LEU A 306 4.87 23.85 -21.20
N ALA A 307 5.30 22.65 -21.60
CA ALA A 307 6.59 22.43 -22.26
C ALA A 307 6.71 23.29 -23.54
N TRP A 308 5.64 23.38 -24.33
CA TRP A 308 5.59 24.28 -25.47
C TRP A 308 5.73 25.73 -25.04
N ASN A 309 4.98 26.16 -24.03
CA ASN A 309 5.00 27.55 -23.57
C ASN A 309 6.40 28.02 -23.11
N ILE A 310 7.11 27.21 -22.34
CA ILE A 310 8.44 27.53 -21.81
C ILE A 310 9.61 27.32 -22.80
N THR A 311 9.34 26.70 -23.96
CA THR A 311 10.33 26.50 -25.03
C THR A 311 10.68 27.84 -25.67
N PRO A 312 11.98 28.17 -25.92
CA PRO A 312 12.40 29.40 -26.58
C PRO A 312 11.80 29.59 -27.98
N LEU A 313 11.56 30.84 -28.35
CA LEU A 313 10.88 31.20 -29.60
C LEU A 313 11.61 30.65 -30.85
N GLU A 314 12.95 30.64 -30.81
CA GLU A 314 13.78 30.11 -31.91
C GLU A 314 13.50 28.61 -32.13
N LYS A 315 13.46 27.85 -31.05
CA LYS A 315 13.15 26.41 -31.10
C LYS A 315 11.70 26.15 -31.53
N LYS A 316 10.76 27.00 -31.12
CA LYS A 316 9.35 26.90 -31.60
C LYS A 316 9.28 27.07 -33.12
N LYS A 317 9.98 28.06 -33.68
CA LYS A 317 10.05 28.31 -35.13
C LYS A 317 10.68 27.12 -35.87
N GLU A 318 11.76 26.59 -35.34
CA GLU A 318 12.44 25.39 -35.89
C GLU A 318 11.50 24.18 -35.95
N LEU A 319 10.80 23.88 -34.83
CA LEU A 319 9.84 22.77 -34.77
C LEU A 319 8.67 22.94 -35.73
N LEU A 320 8.13 24.16 -35.86
CA LEU A 320 7.04 24.45 -36.83
C LEU A 320 7.52 24.27 -38.28
N LYS A 321 8.70 24.76 -38.61
CA LYS A 321 9.31 24.59 -39.95
C LYS A 321 9.50 23.12 -40.27
N ASN A 322 10.09 22.35 -39.32
CA ASN A 322 10.30 20.92 -39.46
C ASN A 322 8.98 20.17 -39.68
N PHE A 323 7.90 20.57 -39.01
CA PHE A 323 6.57 19.99 -39.22
C PHE A 323 6.02 20.28 -40.60
N GLU A 324 6.17 21.49 -41.10
CA GLU A 324 5.73 21.86 -42.47
C GLU A 324 6.46 21.00 -43.53
N GLU A 325 7.77 20.78 -43.36
CA GLU A 325 8.60 20.06 -44.29
C GLU A 325 8.41 18.54 -44.23
N THR A 326 8.33 17.96 -43.00
CA THR A 326 8.43 16.52 -42.81
C THR A 326 7.20 15.82 -42.26
N LYS A 327 6.27 16.58 -41.68
CA LYS A 327 5.11 16.05 -40.90
C LYS A 327 5.51 15.06 -39.79
N CYS A 328 6.72 15.20 -39.20
CA CYS A 328 7.28 14.28 -38.21
C CYS A 328 7.31 14.87 -36.80
N GLN A 329 6.42 15.80 -36.46
CA GLN A 329 6.38 16.46 -35.14
C GLN A 329 5.11 16.07 -34.32
N GLY A 330 4.57 14.88 -34.49
CA GLY A 330 3.67 14.26 -33.51
C GLY A 330 4.47 13.90 -32.25
N LEU A 331 3.87 13.98 -31.08
CA LEU A 331 4.51 13.71 -29.79
C LEU A 331 4.01 12.38 -29.22
N HIS A 332 4.91 11.38 -29.16
CA HIS A 332 4.62 10.10 -28.51
C HIS A 332 5.23 10.08 -27.12
N ILE A 333 4.39 9.79 -26.10
CA ILE A 333 4.80 9.59 -24.71
C ILE A 333 4.54 8.14 -24.33
N HIS A 334 5.58 7.46 -23.89
CA HIS A 334 5.52 6.07 -23.47
C HIS A 334 5.96 5.93 -22.00
N CYS A 335 5.10 5.28 -21.20
CA CYS A 335 5.42 4.86 -19.84
C CYS A 335 5.44 3.33 -19.82
N PRO A 336 6.61 2.67 -19.80
CA PRO A 336 6.73 1.20 -19.83
C PRO A 336 5.92 0.51 -18.73
N GLU A 337 5.77 -0.84 -18.81
CA GLU A 337 4.97 -1.68 -17.93
C GLU A 337 3.45 -1.56 -18.15
N GLY A 338 3.02 -1.86 -19.38
CA GLY A 338 1.61 -1.83 -19.75
C GLY A 338 0.70 -2.82 -19.00
N ALA A 339 1.26 -3.77 -18.24
CA ALA A 339 0.48 -4.68 -17.40
C ALA A 339 -0.07 -4.03 -16.11
N VAL A 340 0.46 -2.88 -15.70
CA VAL A 340 0.04 -2.15 -14.50
C VAL A 340 -0.58 -0.83 -14.91
N SER A 341 -1.83 -0.60 -14.51
CA SER A 341 -2.49 0.70 -14.71
C SER A 341 -1.78 1.78 -13.90
N LYS A 342 -1.52 2.90 -14.56
CA LYS A 342 -0.89 4.08 -13.99
C LYS A 342 -1.88 5.23 -14.04
N ASP A 343 -2.18 5.79 -12.89
CA ASP A 343 -3.06 6.95 -12.81
C ASP A 343 -2.55 7.90 -11.72
N GLY A 344 -2.76 9.18 -11.93
CA GLY A 344 -2.36 10.24 -11.04
C GLY A 344 -1.55 11.35 -11.72
N PRO A 345 -1.67 12.59 -11.24
CA PRO A 345 -1.05 13.77 -11.84
C PRO A 345 0.41 13.95 -11.44
N SER A 346 0.93 13.17 -10.49
CA SER A 346 2.25 13.36 -9.84
C SER A 346 3.47 13.21 -10.75
N ALA A 347 3.28 12.77 -11.99
CA ALA A 347 4.33 12.69 -13.02
C ALA A 347 4.38 13.93 -13.92
N GLY A 348 3.48 14.91 -13.76
CA GLY A 348 3.34 16.06 -14.64
C GLY A 348 4.63 16.85 -14.85
N THR A 349 5.35 17.13 -13.77
CA THR A 349 6.65 17.82 -13.84
C THR A 349 7.69 17.01 -14.63
N ALA A 350 7.80 15.70 -14.36
CA ALA A 350 8.74 14.84 -15.07
C ALA A 350 8.39 14.77 -16.59
N ILE A 351 7.12 14.62 -16.93
CA ILE A 351 6.65 14.60 -18.32
C ILE A 351 6.96 15.92 -19.02
N THR A 352 6.72 17.06 -18.35
CA THR A 352 7.03 18.38 -18.92
C THR A 352 8.51 18.52 -19.23
N ILE A 353 9.40 18.07 -18.34
CA ILE A 353 10.85 18.11 -18.55
C ILE A 353 11.28 17.15 -19.68
N ALA A 354 10.68 15.97 -19.80
CA ALA A 354 10.97 15.05 -20.91
C ALA A 354 10.59 15.68 -22.26
N ILE A 355 9.42 16.30 -22.36
CA ILE A 355 8.98 16.97 -23.58
C ILE A 355 9.87 18.20 -23.87
N PHE A 356 10.20 19.00 -22.87
CA PHE A 356 11.12 20.15 -23.02
C PHE A 356 12.50 19.71 -23.47
N SER A 357 13.03 18.62 -22.94
CA SER A 357 14.28 18.00 -23.38
C SER A 357 14.25 17.64 -24.87
N LEU A 358 13.16 16.99 -25.29
CA LEU A 358 12.98 16.62 -26.71
C LEU A 358 12.91 17.85 -27.63
N PHE A 359 12.16 18.89 -27.25
CA PHE A 359 12.03 20.12 -28.04
C PHE A 359 13.34 20.90 -28.17
N ASN A 360 14.15 20.88 -27.12
CA ASN A 360 15.39 21.65 -27.05
C ASN A 360 16.65 20.79 -27.31
N GLN A 361 16.50 19.49 -27.56
CA GLN A 361 17.61 18.54 -27.81
C GLN A 361 18.64 18.55 -26.69
N ARG A 362 18.18 18.63 -25.42
CA ARG A 362 19.03 18.63 -24.22
C ARG A 362 18.95 17.30 -23.51
N LYS A 363 20.10 16.70 -23.21
CA LYS A 363 20.18 15.44 -22.47
C LYS A 363 19.80 15.61 -21.02
N ILE A 364 19.06 14.64 -20.48
CA ILE A 364 18.67 14.56 -19.08
C ILE A 364 19.62 13.59 -18.37
N LYS A 365 20.11 13.97 -17.19
CA LYS A 365 20.93 13.09 -16.33
C LYS A 365 20.13 11.86 -15.91
N ASN A 366 20.70 10.69 -16.10
CA ASN A 366 20.05 9.42 -15.75
C ASN A 366 19.90 9.16 -14.25
N THR A 367 20.67 9.86 -13.39
CA THR A 367 20.64 9.72 -11.94
C THR A 367 19.61 10.64 -11.24
N VAL A 368 18.85 11.42 -12.01
CA VAL A 368 17.85 12.35 -11.50
C VAL A 368 16.46 11.73 -11.62
N ALA A 369 15.64 11.90 -10.59
CA ALA A 369 14.21 11.62 -10.65
C ALA A 369 13.40 12.81 -10.16
N ILE A 370 12.21 12.98 -10.75
CA ILE A 370 11.31 14.09 -10.45
C ILE A 370 9.93 13.54 -10.11
N THR A 371 9.31 14.14 -9.12
CA THR A 371 7.88 13.96 -8.83
C THR A 371 7.25 15.32 -8.54
N GLY A 372 6.04 15.54 -9.00
CA GLY A 372 5.30 16.78 -8.82
C GLY A 372 4.15 16.85 -9.82
N GLU A 373 3.00 17.32 -9.38
CA GLU A 373 1.95 17.75 -10.27
C GLU A 373 2.28 19.14 -10.80
N THR A 374 1.84 19.49 -11.99
CA THR A 374 2.16 20.77 -12.63
C THR A 374 0.92 21.38 -13.23
N ASN A 375 0.73 22.69 -13.03
CA ASN A 375 -0.30 23.50 -13.69
C ASN A 375 0.25 24.27 -14.89
N LEU A 376 -0.64 24.97 -15.62
CA LEU A 376 -0.26 25.72 -16.83
C LEU A 376 0.65 26.94 -16.55
N GLN A 377 0.71 27.43 -15.32
CA GLN A 377 1.60 28.50 -14.89
C GLN A 377 3.02 27.98 -14.56
N GLY A 378 3.20 26.64 -14.53
CA GLY A 378 4.46 26.00 -14.21
C GLY A 378 4.74 25.87 -12.71
N GLU A 379 3.72 26.06 -11.88
CA GLU A 379 3.81 25.77 -10.45
C GLU A 379 3.84 24.26 -10.23
N VAL A 380 4.67 23.81 -9.30
CA VAL A 380 4.83 22.40 -8.93
C VAL A 380 4.14 22.15 -7.59
N THR A 381 3.07 21.35 -7.60
CA THR A 381 2.19 21.14 -6.46
C THR A 381 2.39 19.76 -5.82
N GLU A 382 1.83 19.60 -4.62
CA GLU A 382 2.02 18.45 -3.74
C GLU A 382 1.60 17.11 -4.37
N ILE A 383 2.22 16.05 -3.88
CA ILE A 383 1.96 14.66 -4.29
C ILE A 383 1.86 13.73 -3.07
N GLY A 384 1.22 12.58 -3.24
CA GLY A 384 1.16 11.56 -2.21
C GLY A 384 2.33 10.55 -2.26
N GLY A 385 2.67 9.98 -1.08
CA GLY A 385 3.60 8.87 -0.94
C GLY A 385 5.05 9.22 -1.26
N LEU A 386 5.51 10.40 -0.86
CA LEU A 386 6.87 10.89 -1.13
C LEU A 386 7.93 9.96 -0.55
N ASP A 387 7.73 9.45 0.67
CA ASP A 387 8.60 8.49 1.36
C ASP A 387 8.85 7.23 0.52
N ASN A 388 7.79 6.60 0.05
CA ASN A 388 7.87 5.40 -0.77
C ASN A 388 8.50 5.67 -2.14
N LYS A 389 8.22 6.82 -2.74
CA LYS A 389 8.83 7.27 -3.99
C LYS A 389 10.35 7.43 -3.84
N ILE A 390 10.80 8.09 -2.77
CA ILE A 390 12.24 8.27 -2.48
C ILE A 390 12.91 6.91 -2.26
N LEU A 391 12.39 6.08 -1.36
CA LEU A 391 12.96 4.76 -1.08
C LEU A 391 13.04 3.88 -2.34
N GLY A 392 11.97 3.89 -3.14
CA GLY A 392 11.96 3.17 -4.41
C GLY A 392 12.96 3.71 -5.44
N GLY A 393 13.10 5.02 -5.52
CA GLY A 393 14.08 5.67 -6.39
C GLY A 393 15.53 5.37 -5.98
N ILE A 394 15.84 5.39 -4.69
CA ILE A 394 17.17 5.02 -4.16
C ILE A 394 17.52 3.59 -4.57
N ARG A 395 16.60 2.63 -4.38
CA ARG A 395 16.80 1.25 -4.83
C ARG A 395 16.98 1.14 -6.35
N GLY A 396 16.32 2.03 -7.12
CA GLY A 396 16.48 2.15 -8.57
C GLY A 396 17.84 2.73 -9.01
N GLY A 397 18.57 3.37 -8.10
CA GLY A 397 19.89 3.99 -8.38
C GLY A 397 19.83 5.51 -8.57
N ILE A 398 18.75 6.15 -8.20
CA ILE A 398 18.61 7.61 -8.23
C ILE A 398 19.51 8.24 -7.15
N GLN A 399 20.18 9.31 -7.51
CA GLN A 399 21.07 10.08 -6.63
C GLN A 399 20.56 11.50 -6.37
N THR A 400 19.69 12.02 -7.23
CA THR A 400 19.09 13.35 -7.07
C THR A 400 17.58 13.26 -7.18
N PHE A 401 16.90 13.68 -6.12
CA PHE A 401 15.43 13.75 -6.06
C PHE A 401 14.96 15.19 -6.11
N ILE A 402 14.04 15.48 -7.02
CA ILE A 402 13.38 16.78 -7.13
C ILE A 402 11.91 16.58 -6.76
N TYR A 403 11.44 17.34 -5.78
CA TYR A 403 10.11 17.21 -5.20
C TYR A 403 9.48 18.57 -4.91
N PRO A 404 8.12 18.65 -4.81
CA PRO A 404 7.43 19.90 -4.54
C PRO A 404 7.73 20.42 -3.14
N LYS A 405 7.96 21.72 -3.00
CA LYS A 405 8.14 22.40 -1.70
C LYS A 405 6.93 22.22 -0.77
N SER A 406 5.74 22.12 -1.32
CA SER A 406 4.51 21.80 -0.56
C SER A 406 4.57 20.47 0.20
N ASN A 407 5.42 19.53 -0.23
CA ASN A 407 5.68 18.27 0.48
C ASN A 407 6.78 18.35 1.56
N ASN A 408 7.20 19.55 1.99
CA ASN A 408 8.26 19.68 2.99
C ASN A 408 7.92 19.02 4.33
N ARG A 409 6.66 18.93 4.70
CA ARG A 409 6.24 18.19 5.89
C ARG A 409 6.55 16.70 5.75
N ASP A 410 6.10 16.09 4.66
CA ASP A 410 6.35 14.65 4.39
C ASP A 410 7.84 14.36 4.29
N PHE A 411 8.60 15.28 3.68
CA PHE A 411 10.05 15.18 3.57
C PHE A 411 10.74 15.26 4.93
N ASN A 412 10.32 16.15 5.81
CA ASN A 412 10.86 16.24 7.17
C ASN A 412 10.54 14.98 7.98
N ASP A 413 9.34 14.43 7.86
CA ASP A 413 8.96 13.18 8.51
C ASP A 413 9.81 12.01 7.99
N PHE A 414 10.05 11.95 6.67
CA PHE A 414 10.97 11.01 6.06
C PHE A 414 12.40 11.15 6.61
N MET A 415 12.92 12.37 6.68
CA MET A 415 14.28 12.63 7.19
C MET A 415 14.43 12.32 8.68
N ASN A 416 13.39 12.53 9.49
CA ASN A 416 13.40 12.13 10.90
C ASN A 416 13.62 10.62 11.09
N ILE A 417 13.14 9.79 10.15
CA ILE A 417 13.26 8.33 10.20
C ILE A 417 14.58 7.84 9.59
N TYR A 418 15.01 8.45 8.47
CA TYR A 418 16.06 7.87 7.62
C TYR A 418 17.37 8.65 7.58
N ARG A 419 17.46 9.84 8.20
CA ARG A 419 18.63 10.74 8.14
C ARG A 419 19.96 10.07 8.45
N ASP A 420 19.98 9.16 9.44
CA ASP A 420 21.21 8.50 9.92
C ASP A 420 21.53 7.21 9.14
N LYS A 421 20.69 6.81 8.22
CA LYS A 421 20.91 5.61 7.40
C LYS A 421 21.98 5.87 6.34
N GLU A 422 22.85 4.89 6.13
CA GLU A 422 24.01 5.02 5.23
C GLU A 422 23.62 5.33 3.77
N PHE A 423 22.50 4.77 3.30
CA PHE A 423 22.03 4.96 1.92
C PHE A 423 21.55 6.38 1.62
N ILE A 424 21.30 7.23 2.62
CA ILE A 424 20.88 8.63 2.44
C ILE A 424 22.09 9.57 2.22
N LYS A 425 23.27 9.23 2.74
CA LYS A 425 24.43 10.14 2.79
C LYS A 425 24.86 10.74 1.45
N ASN A 426 24.63 10.02 0.36
CA ASN A 426 25.06 10.42 -1.00
C ASN A 426 23.88 10.89 -1.86
N ILE A 427 22.72 11.10 -1.28
CA ILE A 427 21.52 11.50 -2.00
C ILE A 427 21.32 13.00 -1.89
N LYS A 428 21.07 13.64 -3.02
CA LYS A 428 20.72 15.06 -3.10
C LYS A 428 19.20 15.24 -3.19
N PHE A 429 18.65 16.06 -2.32
CA PHE A 429 17.23 16.41 -2.31
C PHE A 429 17.07 17.87 -2.67
N ILE A 430 16.15 18.18 -3.60
CA ILE A 430 15.92 19.51 -4.13
C ILE A 430 14.42 19.80 -4.09
N GLU A 431 14.03 20.78 -3.30
CA GLU A 431 12.67 21.30 -3.28
C GLU A 431 12.47 22.32 -4.39
N VAL A 432 11.31 22.31 -5.03
CA VAL A 432 10.95 23.25 -6.09
C VAL A 432 9.51 23.73 -5.94
N GLU A 433 9.28 25.00 -6.26
CA GLU A 433 7.94 25.60 -6.37
C GLU A 433 7.51 25.79 -7.83
N TYR A 434 8.48 26.01 -8.72
CA TYR A 434 8.23 26.26 -10.13
C TYR A 434 9.14 25.43 -11.01
N ILE A 435 8.64 25.04 -12.17
CA ILE A 435 9.34 24.19 -13.13
C ILE A 435 10.69 24.75 -13.61
N ASN A 436 10.84 26.07 -13.64
CA ASN A 436 12.08 26.72 -14.05
C ASN A 436 13.26 26.39 -13.12
N GLN A 437 12.99 26.14 -11.84
CA GLN A 437 14.00 25.75 -10.85
C GLN A 437 14.57 24.34 -11.12
N VAL A 438 13.83 23.52 -11.85
CA VAL A 438 14.25 22.14 -12.18
C VAL A 438 15.39 22.12 -13.20
N PHE A 439 15.45 23.10 -14.13
CA PHE A 439 16.36 23.08 -15.28
C PHE A 439 17.84 23.04 -14.90
N GLU A 440 18.22 23.70 -13.83
CA GLU A 440 19.62 23.76 -13.38
C GLU A 440 20.15 22.41 -12.86
N HIS A 441 19.26 21.51 -12.50
CA HIS A 441 19.61 20.26 -11.85
C HIS A 441 19.51 19.04 -12.74
N VAL A 442 18.71 19.12 -13.79
CA VAL A 442 18.26 17.96 -14.59
C VAL A 442 19.12 17.75 -15.82
N PHE A 443 19.55 18.81 -16.50
CA PHE A 443 20.26 18.73 -17.75
C PHE A 443 21.78 18.56 -17.57
N GLU A 444 22.40 17.82 -18.54
CA GLU A 444 23.84 17.72 -18.66
C GLU A 444 24.46 19.03 -19.13
#